data_d0b459a44eab01a380711c7fc259df0e
#
_entry.id   d0b459a44eab01a380711c7fc259df0e
#
_cell.length_a   1.000
_cell.length_b   1.000
_cell.length_c   1.000
_cell.angle_alpha   90.00
_cell.angle_beta   90.00
_cell.angle_gamma   90.00
#
_symmetry.space_group_name_H-M   'P 1'
#
loop_
_entity.id
_entity.type
_entity.pdbx_description
1 polymer ?
#
loop_
_entity_poly.entity_id
_entity_poly.type
_entity_poly.pdbx_seq_one_letter_code
_entity_poly.pdbx_strand_id
1 'polypeptide(L)'
;MARKPEMKPTAIVTFHTNPYTCGVARFNVSLAQSLGVPLLTLEFFLENPVSGALLSIKCEEIGKVNAKGLSDFLEKAPETFDVYLHGLDGSVAEQKIIGKAGRLFTATKEMADAIGSKRSDAISTFAPGASPSPIAKEVDCTLLTFGMAHKIRVAGYRKLGDLLQEETRTFRLEISTALHEGTTFSEDFFTVGNEIRDVFRGNVSFLGFLADEEVSYRMRAADALVAFFPLGVRENNTTVLSAMSHGCAVITNVDDYSPDWMIHGESILDIDKMSSFPTTGELVEIGKNAREAASPYSFEQLGRLLS
;
A
#
# COMPACT_ATOMS: atom_id res chain seq x y z
N MET A 1 -26.27 -10.26 -19.52
CA MET A 1 -25.20 -11.27 -19.34
C MET A 1 -25.29 -11.82 -17.95
N ALA A 2 -25.45 -13.13 -17.76
CA ALA A 2 -25.42 -13.75 -16.44
C ALA A 2 -24.01 -13.58 -15.85
N ARG A 3 -23.89 -13.04 -14.62
CA ARG A 3 -22.62 -13.06 -13.88
C ARG A 3 -22.16 -14.52 -13.76
N LYS A 4 -20.94 -14.82 -14.20
CA LYS A 4 -20.30 -16.10 -13.86
C LYS A 4 -20.34 -16.23 -12.32
N PRO A 5 -20.56 -17.46 -11.79
CA PRO A 5 -20.52 -17.66 -10.34
C PRO A 5 -19.19 -17.15 -9.81
N GLU A 6 -19.24 -16.38 -8.72
CA GLU A 6 -18.09 -15.89 -7.99
C GLU A 6 -17.35 -17.11 -7.42
N MET A 7 -16.27 -17.54 -8.09
CA MET A 7 -15.48 -18.66 -7.62
C MET A 7 -14.20 -18.14 -6.96
N LYS A 8 -13.93 -18.63 -5.75
CA LYS A 8 -12.66 -18.42 -5.03
C LYS A 8 -11.50 -18.90 -5.90
N PRO A 9 -10.40 -18.14 -6.02
CA PRO A 9 -9.23 -18.61 -6.76
C PRO A 9 -8.63 -19.87 -6.13
N THR A 10 -8.09 -20.73 -6.96
CA THR A 10 -7.46 -22.00 -6.53
C THR A 10 -6.05 -21.79 -5.98
N ALA A 11 -5.38 -20.74 -6.42
CA ALA A 11 -4.04 -20.33 -5.97
C ALA A 11 -3.86 -18.83 -6.23
N ILE A 12 -2.96 -18.19 -5.47
CA ILE A 12 -2.41 -16.87 -5.79
C ILE A 12 -1.04 -17.08 -6.44
N VAL A 13 -0.82 -16.44 -7.58
CA VAL A 13 0.47 -16.47 -8.28
C VAL A 13 1.16 -15.12 -8.14
N THR A 14 2.40 -15.11 -7.66
CA THR A 14 3.20 -13.90 -7.44
C THR A 14 4.60 -14.02 -8.04
N PHE A 15 5.16 -12.89 -8.48
CA PHE A 15 6.59 -12.80 -8.81
C PHE A 15 7.41 -12.46 -7.57
N HIS A 16 6.92 -11.54 -6.74
CA HIS A 16 7.61 -11.10 -5.53
C HIS A 16 7.37 -12.07 -4.37
N THR A 17 8.46 -12.57 -3.77
CA THR A 17 8.40 -13.62 -2.76
C THR A 17 8.78 -13.17 -1.35
N ASN A 18 9.46 -12.00 -1.21
CA ASN A 18 9.90 -11.51 0.09
C ASN A 18 8.90 -10.49 0.69
N PRO A 19 8.02 -10.89 1.62
CA PRO A 19 7.01 -10.01 2.21
C PRO A 19 7.60 -8.96 3.16
N TYR A 20 8.87 -9.08 3.55
CA TYR A 20 9.53 -8.14 4.45
C TYR A 20 10.08 -6.92 3.73
N THR A 21 10.30 -7.01 2.41
CA THR A 21 10.89 -5.91 1.62
C THR A 21 10.00 -5.43 0.49
N CYS A 22 8.92 -6.15 0.18
CA CYS A 22 8.03 -5.85 -0.94
C CYS A 22 6.56 -5.84 -0.52
N GLY A 23 5.90 -4.68 -0.73
CA GLY A 23 4.47 -4.51 -0.43
C GLY A 23 3.56 -5.44 -1.26
N VAL A 24 3.92 -5.74 -2.53
CA VAL A 24 3.18 -6.69 -3.37
C VAL A 24 3.30 -8.12 -2.81
N ALA A 25 4.51 -8.53 -2.40
CA ALA A 25 4.70 -9.85 -1.78
C ALA A 25 3.90 -9.97 -0.48
N ARG A 26 3.90 -8.94 0.36
CA ARG A 26 3.12 -8.92 1.60
C ARG A 26 1.61 -9.01 1.33
N PHE A 27 1.10 -8.20 0.41
CA PHE A 27 -0.30 -8.25 -0.01
C PHE A 27 -0.68 -9.68 -0.43
N ASN A 28 0.14 -10.32 -1.28
CA ASN A 28 -0.14 -11.66 -1.80
C ASN A 28 -0.09 -12.75 -0.72
N VAL A 29 0.85 -12.66 0.24
CA VAL A 29 0.87 -13.55 1.41
C VAL A 29 -0.40 -13.40 2.24
N SER A 30 -0.78 -12.17 2.57
CA SER A 30 -1.99 -11.89 3.38
C SER A 30 -3.26 -12.32 2.66
N LEU A 31 -3.35 -12.09 1.34
CA LEU A 31 -4.48 -12.52 0.53
C LEU A 31 -4.60 -14.05 0.47
N ALA A 32 -3.48 -14.75 0.22
CA ALA A 32 -3.44 -16.20 0.18
C ALA A 32 -3.86 -16.82 1.52
N GLN A 33 -3.38 -16.25 2.64
CA GLN A 33 -3.78 -16.66 3.99
C GLN A 33 -5.27 -16.42 4.24
N SER A 34 -5.79 -15.24 3.92
CA SER A 34 -7.20 -14.89 4.09
C SER A 34 -8.13 -15.81 3.29
N LEU A 35 -7.73 -16.17 2.09
CA LEU A 35 -8.48 -17.09 1.23
C LEU A 35 -8.23 -18.57 1.57
N GLY A 36 -7.18 -18.91 2.34
CA GLY A 36 -6.79 -20.29 2.61
C GLY A 36 -6.43 -21.05 1.33
N VAL A 37 -5.65 -20.42 0.44
CA VAL A 37 -5.17 -21.01 -0.83
C VAL A 37 -3.64 -20.95 -0.90
N PRO A 38 -2.98 -21.82 -1.70
CA PRO A 38 -1.54 -21.77 -1.86
C PRO A 38 -1.08 -20.49 -2.56
N LEU A 39 0.12 -20.00 -2.15
CA LEU A 39 0.87 -18.98 -2.84
C LEU A 39 1.93 -19.63 -3.70
N LEU A 40 1.91 -19.39 -5.00
CA LEU A 40 2.82 -19.95 -5.98
C LEU A 40 3.72 -18.86 -6.56
N THR A 41 4.98 -19.19 -6.84
CA THR A 41 5.85 -18.30 -7.63
C THR A 41 5.42 -18.31 -9.10
N LEU A 42 5.69 -17.21 -9.81
CA LEU A 42 5.39 -17.13 -11.24
C LEU A 42 6.13 -18.21 -12.03
N GLU A 43 7.41 -18.46 -11.71
CA GLU A 43 8.21 -19.51 -12.35
C GLU A 43 7.56 -20.90 -12.19
N PHE A 44 7.21 -21.26 -10.94
CA PHE A 44 6.56 -22.55 -10.68
C PHE A 44 5.23 -22.67 -11.42
N PHE A 45 4.42 -21.61 -11.45
CA PHE A 45 3.14 -21.58 -12.15
C PHE A 45 3.30 -21.73 -13.67
N LEU A 46 4.31 -21.10 -14.28
CA LEU A 46 4.57 -21.21 -15.71
C LEU A 46 4.97 -22.64 -16.14
N GLU A 47 5.64 -23.37 -15.25
CA GLU A 47 5.99 -24.78 -15.46
C GLU A 47 4.81 -25.73 -15.14
N ASN A 48 3.99 -25.37 -14.14
CA ASN A 48 2.90 -26.19 -13.62
C ASN A 48 1.60 -25.37 -13.52
N PRO A 49 0.94 -25.05 -14.64
CA PRO A 49 -0.25 -24.20 -14.64
C PRO A 49 -1.41 -24.81 -13.84
N VAL A 50 -2.06 -23.97 -13.03
CA VAL A 50 -3.22 -24.32 -12.21
C VAL A 50 -4.45 -23.53 -12.71
N SER A 51 -5.52 -24.24 -13.06
CA SER A 51 -6.76 -23.61 -13.50
C SER A 51 -7.44 -22.84 -12.36
N GLY A 52 -8.01 -21.66 -12.67
CA GLY A 52 -8.67 -20.80 -11.68
C GLY A 52 -7.73 -20.06 -10.76
N ALA A 53 -6.43 -19.94 -11.09
CA ALA A 53 -5.48 -19.14 -10.33
C ALA A 53 -5.74 -17.65 -10.48
N LEU A 54 -5.36 -16.86 -9.46
CA LEU A 54 -5.27 -15.39 -9.51
C LEU A 54 -3.79 -14.98 -9.72
N LEU A 55 -3.48 -14.41 -10.88
CA LEU A 55 -2.17 -13.81 -11.15
C LEU A 55 -2.13 -12.41 -10.53
N SER A 56 -1.46 -12.28 -9.41
CA SER A 56 -1.32 -11.02 -8.65
C SER A 56 0.09 -10.47 -8.84
N ILE A 57 0.26 -9.60 -9.84
CA ILE A 57 1.56 -9.21 -10.38
C ILE A 57 1.67 -7.72 -10.71
N LYS A 58 2.91 -7.27 -10.87
CA LYS A 58 3.30 -5.97 -11.38
C LYS A 58 4.19 -6.23 -12.61
N CYS A 59 3.65 -6.03 -13.81
CA CYS A 59 4.28 -6.48 -15.06
C CYS A 59 5.64 -5.85 -15.32
N GLU A 60 5.84 -4.60 -14.95
CA GLU A 60 7.12 -3.88 -15.12
C GLU A 60 8.29 -4.49 -14.34
N GLU A 61 8.01 -5.29 -13.29
CA GLU A 61 9.01 -5.82 -12.37
C GLU A 61 9.38 -7.29 -12.64
N ILE A 62 8.63 -8.02 -13.50
CA ILE A 62 8.85 -9.48 -13.71
C ILE A 62 10.08 -9.85 -14.54
N GLY A 63 10.76 -8.86 -15.12
CA GLY A 63 11.96 -9.07 -15.95
C GLY A 63 11.70 -9.75 -17.29
N LYS A 64 12.67 -9.66 -18.20
CA LYS A 64 12.50 -10.11 -19.61
C LYS A 64 12.24 -11.62 -19.75
N VAL A 65 12.88 -12.44 -18.92
CA VAL A 65 12.76 -13.92 -19.00
C VAL A 65 11.35 -14.35 -18.62
N ASN A 66 10.86 -13.85 -17.48
CA ASN A 66 9.51 -14.18 -17.00
C ASN A 66 8.42 -13.54 -17.87
N ALA A 67 8.65 -12.35 -18.42
CA ALA A 67 7.74 -11.73 -19.38
C ALA A 67 7.58 -12.55 -20.65
N LYS A 68 8.67 -13.17 -21.15
CA LYS A 68 8.60 -14.11 -22.28
C LYS A 68 7.86 -15.38 -21.91
N GLY A 69 8.21 -16.03 -20.80
CA GLY A 69 7.53 -17.25 -20.32
C GLY A 69 6.04 -17.02 -20.11
N LEU A 70 5.67 -15.89 -19.51
CA LEU A 70 4.28 -15.48 -19.34
C LEU A 70 3.57 -15.26 -20.68
N SER A 71 4.22 -14.61 -21.64
CA SER A 71 3.67 -14.42 -23.00
C SER A 71 3.44 -15.74 -23.71
N ASP A 72 4.40 -16.67 -23.64
CA ASP A 72 4.30 -18.01 -24.22
C ASP A 72 3.18 -18.85 -23.57
N PHE A 73 3.02 -18.72 -22.25
CA PHE A 73 1.90 -19.30 -21.50
C PHE A 73 0.57 -18.75 -21.99
N LEU A 74 0.44 -17.43 -22.07
CA LEU A 74 -0.79 -16.76 -22.50
C LEU A 74 -1.21 -17.11 -23.93
N GLU A 75 -0.28 -17.43 -24.82
CA GLU A 75 -0.60 -17.91 -26.18
C GLU A 75 -1.20 -19.32 -26.17
N LYS A 76 -0.78 -20.17 -25.26
CA LYS A 76 -1.18 -21.58 -25.17
C LYS A 76 -2.32 -21.82 -24.19
N ALA A 77 -2.51 -20.91 -23.21
CA ALA A 77 -3.49 -21.08 -22.14
C ALA A 77 -4.92 -21.13 -22.72
N PRO A 78 -5.63 -22.24 -22.59
CA PRO A 78 -7.00 -22.36 -23.07
C PRO A 78 -7.98 -21.62 -22.15
N GLU A 79 -7.60 -21.18 -20.93
CA GLU A 79 -8.57 -20.90 -19.90
C GLU A 79 -8.23 -19.88 -18.85
N THR A 80 -9.24 -19.40 -18.32
CA THR A 80 -9.71 -18.64 -17.17
C THR A 80 -8.76 -18.65 -15.98
N PHE A 81 -7.92 -17.68 -15.94
CA PHE A 81 -7.28 -17.18 -14.74
C PHE A 81 -7.80 -15.78 -14.47
N ASP A 82 -7.85 -15.41 -13.21
CA ASP A 82 -8.12 -14.04 -12.80
C ASP A 82 -6.81 -13.25 -12.70
N VAL A 83 -6.91 -11.94 -12.76
CA VAL A 83 -5.73 -11.07 -12.70
C VAL A 83 -5.95 -9.96 -11.69
N TYR A 84 -4.94 -9.71 -10.88
CA TYR A 84 -4.83 -8.55 -10.00
C TYR A 84 -3.57 -7.76 -10.36
N LEU A 85 -3.73 -6.54 -10.87
CA LEU A 85 -2.63 -5.67 -11.28
C LEU A 85 -2.27 -4.68 -10.16
N HIS A 86 -1.00 -4.64 -9.80
CA HIS A 86 -0.44 -3.70 -8.83
C HIS A 86 0.19 -2.45 -9.48
N GLY A 87 0.32 -2.42 -10.78
CA GLY A 87 0.84 -1.31 -11.59
C GLY A 87 0.51 -1.53 -13.06
N LEU A 88 0.60 -0.48 -13.87
CA LEU A 88 0.46 -0.51 -15.32
C LEU A 88 1.75 0.00 -15.96
N ASP A 89 2.27 -0.73 -16.97
CA ASP A 89 3.47 -0.36 -17.73
C ASP A 89 3.22 -0.23 -19.26
N GLY A 90 2.02 -0.58 -19.71
CA GLY A 90 1.64 -0.56 -21.12
C GLY A 90 2.33 -1.63 -21.98
N SER A 91 3.05 -2.59 -21.37
CA SER A 91 3.77 -3.64 -22.07
C SER A 91 2.86 -4.58 -22.86
N VAL A 92 3.43 -5.27 -23.85
CA VAL A 92 2.72 -6.29 -24.63
C VAL A 92 2.23 -7.43 -23.72
N ALA A 93 3.02 -7.80 -22.71
CA ALA A 93 2.65 -8.83 -21.74
C ALA A 93 1.44 -8.39 -20.92
N GLU A 94 1.44 -7.17 -20.40
CA GLU A 94 0.31 -6.59 -19.67
C GLU A 94 -0.96 -6.55 -20.51
N GLN A 95 -0.87 -6.08 -21.76
CA GLN A 95 -2.03 -6.02 -22.66
C GLN A 95 -2.61 -7.41 -22.94
N LYS A 96 -1.76 -8.44 -23.14
CA LYS A 96 -2.18 -9.82 -23.31
C LYS A 96 -2.89 -10.36 -22.05
N ILE A 97 -2.33 -10.10 -20.86
CA ILE A 97 -2.91 -10.50 -19.58
C ILE A 97 -4.30 -9.88 -19.40
N ILE A 98 -4.42 -8.57 -19.59
CA ILE A 98 -5.69 -7.83 -19.51
C ILE A 98 -6.73 -8.42 -20.46
N GLY A 99 -6.33 -8.73 -21.69
CA GLY A 99 -7.22 -9.28 -22.72
C GLY A 99 -7.72 -10.70 -22.41
N LYS A 100 -6.93 -11.51 -21.71
CA LYS A 100 -7.23 -12.93 -21.42
C LYS A 100 -7.77 -13.17 -20.01
N ALA A 101 -7.69 -12.20 -19.11
CA ALA A 101 -8.21 -12.34 -17.75
C ALA A 101 -9.69 -12.69 -17.72
N GLY A 102 -10.09 -13.62 -16.88
CA GLY A 102 -11.48 -13.90 -16.55
C GLY A 102 -12.10 -12.71 -15.82
N ARG A 103 -11.72 -12.53 -14.56
CA ARG A 103 -11.96 -11.29 -13.78
C ARG A 103 -10.68 -10.46 -13.74
N LEU A 104 -10.82 -9.14 -13.77
CA LEU A 104 -9.71 -8.21 -13.72
C LEU A 104 -9.87 -7.28 -12.52
N PHE A 105 -8.87 -7.29 -11.65
CA PHE A 105 -8.78 -6.43 -10.48
C PHE A 105 -7.58 -5.49 -10.62
N THR A 106 -7.71 -4.28 -10.11
CA THR A 106 -6.66 -3.27 -10.08
C THR A 106 -6.51 -2.69 -8.68
N ALA A 107 -5.28 -2.31 -8.33
CA ALA A 107 -4.98 -1.76 -7.02
C ALA A 107 -5.50 -0.33 -6.81
N THR A 108 -5.85 0.39 -7.89
CA THR A 108 -6.37 1.77 -7.82
C THR A 108 -7.45 2.01 -8.87
N LYS A 109 -8.33 2.99 -8.58
CA LYS A 109 -9.33 3.48 -9.53
C LYS A 109 -8.68 4.07 -10.79
N GLU A 110 -7.58 4.81 -10.65
CA GLU A 110 -6.80 5.35 -11.77
C GLU A 110 -6.41 4.26 -12.78
N MET A 111 -5.95 3.10 -12.28
CA MET A 111 -5.62 1.96 -13.13
C MET A 111 -6.87 1.37 -13.81
N ALA A 112 -7.97 1.24 -13.08
CA ALA A 112 -9.23 0.75 -13.66
C ALA A 112 -9.73 1.69 -14.76
N ASP A 113 -9.68 3.00 -14.54
CA ASP A 113 -10.07 4.02 -15.52
C ASP A 113 -9.15 4.00 -16.76
N ALA A 114 -7.83 3.87 -16.58
CA ALA A 114 -6.88 3.75 -17.68
C ALA A 114 -7.10 2.51 -18.56
N ILE A 115 -7.59 1.41 -17.98
CA ILE A 115 -7.93 0.17 -18.70
C ILE A 115 -9.35 0.23 -19.29
N GLY A 116 -10.21 1.09 -18.77
CA GLY A 116 -11.66 1.11 -19.00
C GLY A 116 -12.08 1.11 -20.46
N SER A 117 -11.28 1.68 -21.38
CA SER A 117 -11.54 1.61 -22.83
C SER A 117 -11.42 0.19 -23.40
N LYS A 118 -10.69 -0.71 -22.75
CA LYS A 118 -10.44 -2.11 -23.15
C LYS A 118 -11.24 -3.10 -22.30
N ARG A 119 -11.43 -2.82 -21.03
CA ARG A 119 -12.07 -3.68 -20.03
C ARG A 119 -12.88 -2.83 -19.03
N SER A 120 -14.12 -2.52 -19.39
CA SER A 120 -15.05 -1.75 -18.55
C SER A 120 -15.52 -2.50 -17.29
N ASP A 121 -15.20 -3.78 -17.18
CA ASP A 121 -15.52 -4.67 -16.05
C ASP A 121 -14.38 -4.80 -15.03
N ALA A 122 -13.29 -4.01 -15.17
CA ALA A 122 -12.21 -3.98 -14.20
C ALA A 122 -12.68 -3.47 -12.83
N ILE A 123 -12.34 -4.18 -11.76
CA ILE A 123 -12.73 -3.86 -10.38
C ILE A 123 -11.53 -3.27 -9.66
N SER A 124 -11.66 -2.03 -9.17
CA SER A 124 -10.65 -1.43 -8.29
C SER A 124 -10.92 -1.84 -6.84
N THR A 125 -9.93 -2.44 -6.19
CA THR A 125 -10.00 -2.84 -4.78
C THR A 125 -8.61 -3.03 -4.19
N PHE A 126 -8.44 -2.81 -2.89
CA PHE A 126 -7.18 -3.03 -2.17
C PHE A 126 -7.45 -3.36 -0.70
N ALA A 127 -6.43 -3.88 0.01
CA ALA A 127 -6.53 -4.18 1.44
C ALA A 127 -5.22 -3.85 2.18
N PRO A 128 -5.28 -3.42 3.48
CA PRO A 128 -4.10 -3.08 4.28
C PRO A 128 -3.32 -4.32 4.75
N GLY A 129 -2.01 -4.14 5.00
CA GLY A 129 -1.09 -5.23 5.32
C GLY A 129 -0.95 -5.64 6.79
N ALA A 130 -1.67 -5.03 7.76
CA ALA A 130 -1.51 -5.34 9.20
C ALA A 130 -2.78 -5.07 10.05
N SER A 131 -2.96 -5.78 11.17
CA SER A 131 -4.15 -5.74 12.06
C SER A 131 -3.86 -5.33 13.53
N PRO A 132 -4.76 -4.67 14.28
CA PRO A 132 -4.51 -3.96 15.54
C PRO A 132 -4.59 -4.73 16.89
N SER A 133 -3.85 -4.29 17.94
CA SER A 133 -3.93 -4.61 19.37
C SER A 133 -3.57 -3.41 20.31
N PRO A 134 -4.05 -3.20 21.53
CA PRO A 134 -3.96 -1.93 22.30
C PRO A 134 -2.66 -1.67 23.08
N ILE A 135 -2.24 -0.37 23.27
CA ILE A 135 -0.97 0.06 23.90
C ILE A 135 -1.07 1.40 24.64
N ALA A 136 -0.16 1.64 25.61
CA ALA A 136 0.01 2.88 26.38
C ALA A 136 1.07 3.83 25.75
N LYS A 137 0.84 5.16 25.80
CA LYS A 137 1.70 6.19 25.22
C LYS A 137 2.71 6.75 26.23
N GLU A 138 3.94 7.06 25.79
CA GLU A 138 5.04 7.56 26.62
C GLU A 138 5.40 9.04 26.38
N VAL A 139 4.87 9.72 25.33
CA VAL A 139 5.23 11.10 24.96
C VAL A 139 4.00 11.89 24.49
N ASP A 140 4.10 13.23 24.51
CA ASP A 140 2.97 14.12 24.18
C ASP A 140 2.46 13.96 22.74
N CYS A 141 3.38 13.78 21.78
CA CYS A 141 3.02 13.55 20.38
C CYS A 141 4.08 12.71 19.67
N THR A 142 3.70 11.54 19.18
CA THR A 142 4.55 10.67 18.37
C THR A 142 4.01 10.60 16.94
N LEU A 143 4.84 10.99 15.98
CA LEU A 143 4.60 10.86 14.55
C LEU A 143 5.35 9.63 14.05
N LEU A 144 4.73 8.84 13.18
CA LEU A 144 5.34 7.64 12.61
C LEU A 144 5.46 7.78 11.09
N THR A 145 6.62 7.51 10.54
CA THR A 145 6.82 7.25 9.11
C THR A 145 7.20 5.78 8.96
N PHE A 146 6.50 5.09 8.08
CA PHE A 146 6.75 3.69 7.79
C PHE A 146 6.75 3.43 6.29
N GLY A 147 7.76 2.72 5.78
CA GLY A 147 7.84 2.36 4.37
C GLY A 147 9.25 2.32 3.81
N MET A 148 9.37 2.21 2.48
CA MET A 148 10.67 2.12 1.81
C MET A 148 11.38 3.48 1.80
N ALA A 149 12.68 3.49 2.10
CA ALA A 149 13.49 4.70 2.24
C ALA A 149 13.42 5.64 1.01
N HIS A 150 13.45 5.09 -0.21
CA HIS A 150 13.38 5.88 -1.45
C HIS A 150 12.02 6.56 -1.70
N LYS A 151 11.00 6.24 -0.89
CA LYS A 151 9.65 6.85 -0.99
C LYS A 151 9.48 8.08 -0.09
N ILE A 152 10.46 8.42 0.74
CA ILE A 152 10.40 9.60 1.60
C ILE A 152 10.46 10.88 0.74
N ARG A 153 9.44 11.75 0.87
CA ARG A 153 9.31 13.01 0.13
C ARG A 153 9.48 14.20 1.06
N VAL A 154 10.67 14.76 1.11
CA VAL A 154 11.10 15.79 2.08
C VAL A 154 10.23 17.05 2.05
N ALA A 155 9.68 17.42 0.89
CA ALA A 155 8.85 18.63 0.77
C ALA A 155 7.65 18.64 1.73
N GLY A 156 6.95 17.51 1.87
CA GLY A 156 5.84 17.38 2.83
C GLY A 156 6.32 17.46 4.29
N TYR A 157 7.49 16.87 4.59
CA TYR A 157 8.07 16.94 5.93
C TYR A 157 8.50 18.37 6.31
N ARG A 158 8.98 19.18 5.36
CA ARG A 158 9.29 20.59 5.61
C ARG A 158 8.04 21.35 6.00
N LYS A 159 6.93 21.23 5.25
CA LYS A 159 5.65 21.86 5.60
C LYS A 159 5.17 21.43 6.99
N LEU A 160 5.27 20.14 7.30
CA LEU A 160 4.91 19.63 8.62
C LEU A 160 5.83 20.20 9.72
N GLY A 161 7.13 20.27 9.46
CA GLY A 161 8.11 20.87 10.36
C GLY A 161 7.80 22.33 10.66
N ASP A 162 7.38 23.12 9.67
CA ASP A 162 6.98 24.51 9.84
C ASP A 162 5.76 24.62 10.79
N LEU A 163 4.75 23.78 10.61
CA LEU A 163 3.58 23.73 11.52
C LEU A 163 3.97 23.34 12.94
N LEU A 164 4.91 22.42 13.11
CA LEU A 164 5.39 21.96 14.41
C LEU A 164 6.28 22.99 15.13
N GLN A 165 6.81 24.00 14.41
CA GLN A 165 7.60 25.06 15.04
C GLN A 165 6.76 25.96 15.96
N GLU A 166 5.48 26.07 15.71
CA GLU A 166 4.53 26.86 16.50
C GLU A 166 3.95 26.08 17.68
N GLU A 167 4.23 24.76 17.76
CA GLU A 167 3.74 23.87 18.81
C GLU A 167 4.52 24.00 20.11
N THR A 168 3.80 23.98 21.23
CA THR A 168 4.35 23.95 22.58
C THR A 168 4.54 22.52 23.11
N ARG A 169 3.85 21.54 22.50
CA ARG A 169 3.97 20.11 22.84
C ARG A 169 5.31 19.55 22.39
N THR A 170 5.86 18.66 23.19
CA THR A 170 7.00 17.87 22.77
C THR A 170 6.55 16.84 21.71
N PHE A 171 7.30 16.72 20.63
CA PHE A 171 7.02 15.76 19.58
C PHE A 171 8.26 14.93 19.22
N ARG A 172 8.03 13.75 18.66
CA ARG A 172 9.06 12.89 18.09
C ARG A 172 8.56 12.30 16.78
N LEU A 173 9.41 12.32 15.76
CA LEU A 173 9.20 11.58 14.51
C LEU A 173 9.96 10.26 14.57
N GLU A 174 9.25 9.16 14.50
CA GLU A 174 9.81 7.81 14.39
C GLU A 174 9.77 7.37 12.92
N ILE A 175 10.92 6.95 12.39
CA ILE A 175 11.05 6.54 10.99
C ILE A 175 11.48 5.08 10.94
N SER A 176 10.58 4.22 10.48
CA SER A 176 10.89 2.83 10.13
C SER A 176 11.00 2.70 8.63
N THR A 177 12.16 2.33 8.15
CA THR A 177 12.43 2.13 6.72
C THR A 177 13.12 0.81 6.49
N ALA A 178 12.81 0.18 5.34
CA ALA A 178 13.53 -0.96 4.80
C ALA A 178 14.13 -0.62 3.44
N LEU A 179 15.19 -1.31 3.08
CA LEU A 179 15.68 -1.35 1.71
C LEU A 179 14.80 -2.29 0.90
N HIS A 180 14.49 -1.89 -0.33
CA HIS A 180 13.90 -2.81 -1.29
C HIS A 180 14.93 -3.88 -1.67
N GLU A 181 14.45 -5.09 -1.92
CA GLU A 181 15.30 -6.20 -2.39
C GLU A 181 16.09 -5.77 -3.65
N GLY A 182 17.38 -6.00 -3.64
CA GLY A 182 18.28 -5.60 -4.72
C GLY A 182 18.74 -4.14 -4.72
N THR A 183 18.36 -3.34 -3.72
CA THR A 183 18.84 -1.95 -3.55
C THR A 183 19.87 -1.86 -2.42
N THR A 184 20.78 -0.87 -2.53
CA THR A 184 21.72 -0.50 -1.46
C THR A 184 21.34 0.86 -0.88
N PHE A 185 21.83 1.18 0.31
CA PHE A 185 21.75 2.56 0.81
C PHE A 185 22.49 3.48 -0.16
N SER A 186 21.77 4.42 -0.75
CA SER A 186 22.35 5.46 -1.57
C SER A 186 22.82 6.64 -0.70
N GLU A 187 23.76 7.45 -1.20
CA GLU A 187 24.11 8.72 -0.57
C GLU A 187 22.87 9.62 -0.38
N ASP A 188 21.90 9.53 -1.27
CA ASP A 188 20.63 10.26 -1.20
C ASP A 188 19.83 9.92 0.07
N PHE A 189 19.89 8.68 0.56
CA PHE A 189 19.21 8.30 1.81
C PHE A 189 19.77 9.03 3.02
N PHE A 190 21.09 9.15 3.11
CA PHE A 190 21.73 9.89 4.22
C PHE A 190 21.44 11.38 4.12
N THR A 191 21.41 11.94 2.92
CA THR A 191 21.07 13.34 2.67
C THR A 191 19.64 13.63 3.11
N VAL A 192 18.67 12.82 2.67
CA VAL A 192 17.27 12.91 3.08
C VAL A 192 17.10 12.74 4.59
N GLY A 193 17.81 11.78 5.20
CA GLY A 193 17.77 11.54 6.65
C GLY A 193 18.29 12.72 7.47
N ASN A 194 19.38 13.35 7.03
CA ASN A 194 19.93 14.55 7.67
C ASN A 194 18.97 15.74 7.52
N GLU A 195 18.42 15.95 6.33
CA GLU A 195 17.45 17.02 6.07
C GLU A 195 16.20 16.89 6.95
N ILE A 196 15.64 15.68 7.11
CA ILE A 196 14.51 15.45 8.02
C ILE A 196 14.93 15.73 9.46
N ARG A 197 16.12 15.30 9.87
CA ARG A 197 16.63 15.57 11.22
C ARG A 197 16.75 17.07 11.50
N ASP A 198 17.19 17.86 10.52
CA ASP A 198 17.27 19.32 10.64
C ASP A 198 15.89 19.96 10.74
N VAL A 199 14.95 19.56 9.86
CA VAL A 199 13.56 20.00 9.88
C VAL A 199 12.89 19.77 11.24
N PHE A 200 13.11 18.60 11.84
CA PHE A 200 12.53 18.21 13.14
C PHE A 200 13.45 18.52 14.33
N ARG A 201 14.50 19.35 14.13
CA ARG A 201 15.41 19.83 15.19
C ARG A 201 16.02 18.69 16.04
N GLY A 202 16.33 17.58 15.42
CA GLY A 202 16.89 16.42 16.09
C GLY A 202 15.89 15.49 16.77
N ASN A 203 14.60 15.84 16.84
CA ASN A 203 13.55 14.99 17.43
C ASN A 203 13.12 13.87 16.47
N VAL A 204 14.10 13.16 15.92
CA VAL A 204 13.90 12.05 14.97
C VAL A 204 14.60 10.79 15.49
N SER A 205 13.89 9.68 15.47
CA SER A 205 14.41 8.35 15.78
C SER A 205 14.29 7.44 14.56
N PHE A 206 15.42 6.93 14.08
CA PHE A 206 15.45 5.93 13.00
C PHE A 206 15.38 4.54 13.61
N LEU A 207 14.31 3.81 13.33
CA LEU A 207 14.02 2.51 13.94
C LEU A 207 14.55 1.33 13.13
N GLY A 208 14.98 1.58 11.87
CA GLY A 208 15.35 0.51 10.95
C GLY A 208 14.14 -0.30 10.48
N PHE A 209 14.39 -1.56 10.12
CA PHE A 209 13.33 -2.51 9.77
C PHE A 209 12.60 -2.97 11.03
N LEU A 210 11.27 -3.01 10.95
CA LEU A 210 10.41 -3.53 12.02
C LEU A 210 9.62 -4.75 11.53
N ALA A 211 9.48 -5.75 12.39
CA ALA A 211 8.57 -6.88 12.16
C ALA A 211 7.10 -6.43 12.27
N ASP A 212 6.17 -7.25 11.80
CA ASP A 212 4.74 -6.89 11.68
C ASP A 212 4.08 -6.54 13.00
N GLU A 213 4.41 -7.30 14.04
CA GLU A 213 3.88 -7.05 15.38
C GLU A 213 4.34 -5.68 15.90
N GLU A 214 5.60 -5.31 15.66
CA GLU A 214 6.15 -4.03 16.07
C GLU A 214 5.60 -2.88 15.21
N VAL A 215 5.42 -3.09 13.90
CA VAL A 215 4.73 -2.12 13.03
C VAL A 215 3.33 -1.86 13.53
N SER A 216 2.58 -2.92 13.82
CA SER A 216 1.24 -2.86 14.37
C SER A 216 1.22 -2.15 15.74
N TYR A 217 2.21 -2.44 16.59
CA TYR A 217 2.42 -1.75 17.85
C TYR A 217 2.63 -0.25 17.65
N ARG A 218 3.56 0.15 16.79
CA ARG A 218 3.90 1.56 16.54
C ARG A 218 2.74 2.35 15.92
N MET A 219 2.01 1.77 14.98
CA MET A 219 0.85 2.41 14.38
C MET A 219 -0.25 2.73 15.39
N ARG A 220 -0.39 1.91 16.45
CA ARG A 220 -1.34 2.19 17.53
C ARG A 220 -0.84 3.17 18.57
N ALA A 221 0.47 3.20 18.78
CA ALA A 221 1.09 4.10 19.74
C ALA A 221 1.26 5.53 19.19
N ALA A 222 1.43 5.65 17.86
CA ALA A 222 1.58 6.94 17.20
C ALA A 222 0.29 7.76 17.21
N ASP A 223 0.42 9.07 17.31
CA ASP A 223 -0.68 10.02 17.17
C ASP A 223 -1.07 10.22 15.71
N ALA A 224 -0.08 10.20 14.81
CA ALA A 224 -0.32 10.22 13.38
C ALA A 224 0.76 9.46 12.60
N LEU A 225 0.35 8.80 11.52
CA LEU A 225 1.24 8.38 10.45
C LEU A 225 1.51 9.57 9.53
N VAL A 226 2.76 9.73 9.10
CA VAL A 226 3.18 10.76 8.12
C VAL A 226 3.71 10.08 6.88
N ALA A 227 3.05 10.30 5.75
CA ALA A 227 3.44 9.72 4.47
C ALA A 227 3.06 10.65 3.31
N PHE A 228 4.04 11.04 2.47
CA PHE A 228 3.82 11.91 1.32
C PHE A 228 4.17 11.21 0.02
N PHE A 229 3.41 11.49 -1.02
CA PHE A 229 3.49 10.83 -2.32
C PHE A 229 3.70 11.84 -3.45
N PRO A 230 4.36 11.48 -4.57
CA PRO A 230 4.60 12.39 -5.70
C PRO A 230 3.31 12.94 -6.32
N LEU A 231 2.25 12.10 -6.38
CA LEU A 231 0.97 12.38 -7.03
C LEU A 231 -0.23 12.24 -6.07
N GLY A 232 0.01 12.42 -4.76
CA GLY A 232 -1.04 12.21 -3.76
C GLY A 232 -1.20 10.75 -3.34
N VAL A 233 -2.01 10.55 -2.29
CA VAL A 233 -2.33 9.24 -1.72
C VAL A 233 -3.25 8.44 -2.63
N ARG A 234 -3.11 7.09 -2.63
CA ARG A 234 -3.91 6.13 -3.42
C ARG A 234 -4.42 5.00 -2.54
N GLU A 235 -5.41 4.26 -3.02
CA GLU A 235 -5.97 3.08 -2.34
C GLU A 235 -4.91 1.99 -2.12
N ASN A 236 -3.92 1.88 -2.97
CA ASN A 236 -2.86 0.88 -2.86
C ASN A 236 -1.68 1.30 -1.96
N ASN A 237 -1.79 2.41 -1.26
CA ASN A 237 -0.80 2.80 -0.26
C ASN A 237 -1.03 2.01 1.04
N THR A 238 -0.52 0.78 1.07
CA THR A 238 -0.70 -0.16 2.20
C THR A 238 -0.36 0.45 3.55
N THR A 239 0.69 1.28 3.62
CA THR A 239 1.10 1.97 4.84
C THR A 239 0.00 2.88 5.37
N VAL A 240 -0.66 3.65 4.49
CA VAL A 240 -1.76 4.55 4.84
C VAL A 240 -2.97 3.75 5.31
N LEU A 241 -3.42 2.78 4.52
CA LEU A 241 -4.56 1.94 4.90
C LEU A 241 -4.31 1.15 6.19
N SER A 242 -3.08 0.69 6.41
CA SER A 242 -2.72 0.02 7.67
C SER A 242 -2.85 0.98 8.85
N ALA A 243 -2.32 2.21 8.76
CA ALA A 243 -2.44 3.20 9.83
C ALA A 243 -3.90 3.53 10.13
N MET A 244 -4.71 3.78 9.10
CA MET A 244 -6.15 4.04 9.23
C MET A 244 -6.87 2.86 9.92
N SER A 245 -6.58 1.63 9.52
CA SER A 245 -7.15 0.42 10.14
C SER A 245 -6.79 0.27 11.62
N HIS A 246 -5.65 0.83 12.04
CA HIS A 246 -5.21 0.88 13.44
C HIS A 246 -5.84 2.04 14.22
N GLY A 247 -6.60 2.93 13.57
CA GLY A 247 -7.14 4.13 14.18
C GLY A 247 -6.08 5.22 14.40
N CYS A 248 -4.96 5.15 13.70
CA CYS A 248 -3.94 6.20 13.66
C CYS A 248 -4.38 7.28 12.68
N ALA A 249 -4.32 8.55 13.06
CA ALA A 249 -4.54 9.64 12.12
C ALA A 249 -3.47 9.59 11.02
N VAL A 250 -3.80 10.09 9.83
CA VAL A 250 -2.86 10.10 8.70
C VAL A 250 -2.66 11.52 8.20
N ILE A 251 -1.41 11.97 8.17
CA ILE A 251 -0.99 13.23 7.54
C ILE A 251 -0.37 12.87 6.19
N THR A 252 -0.97 13.33 5.10
CA THR A 252 -0.58 12.99 3.73
C THR A 252 -0.82 14.16 2.79
N ASN A 253 -0.63 13.98 1.50
CA ASN A 253 -1.05 14.90 0.46
C ASN A 253 -2.06 14.24 -0.47
N VAL A 254 -3.01 15.02 -1.00
CA VAL A 254 -4.15 14.58 -1.82
C VAL A 254 -4.07 15.22 -3.20
N ASP A 255 -4.58 14.52 -4.22
CA ASP A 255 -4.81 15.05 -5.57
C ASP A 255 -6.15 14.54 -6.15
N ASP A 256 -6.41 14.81 -7.43
CA ASP A 256 -7.67 14.45 -8.10
C ASP A 256 -7.93 12.94 -8.20
N TYR A 257 -6.91 12.09 -8.03
CA TYR A 257 -7.01 10.63 -8.03
C TYR A 257 -6.95 10.01 -6.64
N SER A 258 -6.85 10.84 -5.60
CA SER A 258 -6.97 10.33 -4.23
C SER A 258 -8.40 9.86 -3.97
N PRO A 259 -8.61 8.81 -3.16
CA PRO A 259 -9.94 8.29 -2.88
C PRO A 259 -10.89 9.34 -2.31
N ASP A 260 -12.10 9.45 -2.84
CA ASP A 260 -13.11 10.43 -2.41
C ASP A 260 -13.47 10.35 -0.92
N TRP A 261 -13.26 9.18 -0.28
CA TRP A 261 -13.50 8.94 1.14
C TRP A 261 -12.32 9.36 2.04
N MET A 262 -11.17 9.74 1.46
CA MET A 262 -10.05 10.33 2.18
C MET A 262 -10.24 11.85 2.26
N ILE A 263 -11.04 12.29 3.24
CA ILE A 263 -11.49 13.68 3.39
C ILE A 263 -10.63 14.39 4.44
N HIS A 264 -10.07 15.56 4.07
CA HIS A 264 -9.30 16.41 5.00
C HIS A 264 -10.14 16.84 6.21
N GLY A 265 -9.58 16.65 7.41
CA GLY A 265 -10.22 16.99 8.68
C GLY A 265 -11.27 15.98 9.15
N GLU A 266 -11.56 14.96 8.34
CA GLU A 266 -12.48 13.87 8.70
C GLU A 266 -11.74 12.54 8.84
N SER A 267 -11.24 11.98 7.74
CA SER A 267 -10.58 10.68 7.72
C SER A 267 -9.06 10.75 7.50
N ILE A 268 -8.55 11.88 7.01
CA ILE A 268 -7.12 12.18 6.85
C ILE A 268 -6.84 13.67 7.11
N LEU A 269 -5.55 14.02 7.18
CA LEU A 269 -5.05 15.38 7.19
C LEU A 269 -4.23 15.62 5.91
N ASP A 270 -4.78 16.45 5.02
CA ASP A 270 -4.07 16.91 3.83
C ASP A 270 -3.12 18.04 4.21
N ILE A 271 -1.81 17.81 4.08
CA ILE A 271 -0.76 18.78 4.47
C ILE A 271 -0.91 20.12 3.76
N ASP A 272 -1.47 20.12 2.54
CA ASP A 272 -1.65 21.34 1.75
C ASP A 272 -2.83 22.20 2.21
N LYS A 273 -3.71 21.63 3.06
CA LYS A 273 -4.87 22.31 3.66
C LYS A 273 -4.69 22.63 5.16
N MET A 274 -3.64 22.10 5.78
CA MET A 274 -3.35 22.36 7.19
C MET A 274 -2.82 23.78 7.36
N SER A 275 -3.43 24.55 8.27
CA SER A 275 -2.97 25.88 8.70
C SER A 275 -2.31 25.86 10.10
N SER A 276 -2.53 24.81 10.88
CA SER A 276 -1.92 24.55 12.19
C SER A 276 -1.83 23.04 12.43
N PHE A 277 -0.99 22.64 13.38
CA PHE A 277 -0.92 21.24 13.78
C PHE A 277 -2.12 20.90 14.70
N PRO A 278 -2.85 19.76 14.46
CA PRO A 278 -4.05 19.44 15.21
C PRO A 278 -3.77 19.14 16.68
N THR A 279 -4.76 19.38 17.52
CA THR A 279 -4.75 18.96 18.92
C THR A 279 -4.76 17.44 19.05
N THR A 280 -4.35 16.91 20.20
CA THR A 280 -4.43 15.45 20.47
C THR A 280 -5.86 14.92 20.33
N GLY A 281 -6.87 15.71 20.75
CA GLY A 281 -8.28 15.34 20.61
C GLY A 281 -8.73 15.22 19.16
N GLU A 282 -8.33 16.16 18.31
CA GLU A 282 -8.61 16.12 16.85
C GLU A 282 -7.92 14.91 16.19
N LEU A 283 -6.66 14.64 16.52
CA LEU A 283 -5.95 13.45 16.00
C LEU A 283 -6.66 12.15 16.38
N VAL A 284 -7.14 12.03 17.61
CA VAL A 284 -7.89 10.85 18.07
C VAL A 284 -9.21 10.70 17.29
N GLU A 285 -9.95 11.76 17.08
CA GLU A 285 -11.23 11.71 16.34
C GLU A 285 -11.00 11.40 14.85
N ILE A 286 -10.01 12.03 14.24
CA ILE A 286 -9.62 11.75 12.85
C ILE A 286 -9.17 10.28 12.72
N GLY A 287 -8.39 9.76 13.65
CA GLY A 287 -7.97 8.35 13.66
C GLY A 287 -9.14 7.38 13.76
N LYS A 288 -10.15 7.71 14.59
CA LYS A 288 -11.38 6.93 14.68
C LYS A 288 -12.15 6.92 13.36
N ASN A 289 -12.36 8.09 12.77
CA ASN A 289 -13.04 8.24 11.48
C ASN A 289 -12.26 7.57 10.35
N ALA A 290 -10.93 7.67 10.37
CA ALA A 290 -10.04 6.97 9.45
C ALA A 290 -10.27 5.44 9.49
N ARG A 291 -10.37 4.87 10.69
CA ARG A 291 -10.64 3.45 10.88
C ARG A 291 -12.00 3.04 10.32
N GLU A 292 -13.03 3.84 10.52
CA GLU A 292 -14.36 3.61 9.96
C GLU A 292 -14.32 3.67 8.43
N ALA A 293 -13.68 4.69 7.86
CA ALA A 293 -13.53 4.85 6.41
C ALA A 293 -12.72 3.73 5.75
N ALA A 294 -11.68 3.21 6.42
CA ALA A 294 -10.86 2.12 5.92
C ALA A 294 -11.51 0.72 6.10
N SER A 295 -12.57 0.59 6.88
CA SER A 295 -13.19 -0.71 7.23
C SER A 295 -13.64 -1.55 6.02
N PRO A 296 -14.11 -0.97 4.89
CA PRO A 296 -14.43 -1.74 3.68
C PRO A 296 -13.19 -2.34 2.98
N TYR A 297 -11.99 -1.84 3.28
CA TYR A 297 -10.74 -2.23 2.61
C TYR A 297 -9.94 -3.22 3.46
N SER A 298 -10.56 -4.37 3.78
CA SER A 298 -9.92 -5.45 4.53
C SER A 298 -9.69 -6.68 3.65
N PHE A 299 -8.75 -7.55 4.04
CA PHE A 299 -8.56 -8.84 3.36
C PHE A 299 -9.80 -9.72 3.40
N GLU A 300 -10.63 -9.59 4.44
CA GLU A 300 -11.90 -10.30 4.52
C GLU A 300 -12.88 -9.83 3.44
N GLN A 301 -13.02 -8.51 3.25
CA GLN A 301 -13.87 -7.93 2.19
C GLN A 301 -13.32 -8.24 0.81
N LEU A 302 -12.00 -8.09 0.63
CA LEU A 302 -11.35 -8.47 -0.62
C LEU A 302 -11.55 -9.96 -0.92
N GLY A 303 -11.41 -10.82 0.08
CA GLY A 303 -11.68 -12.25 -0.05
C GLY A 303 -13.11 -12.54 -0.48
N ARG A 304 -14.10 -11.81 0.05
CA ARG A 304 -15.52 -11.92 -0.36
C ARG A 304 -15.76 -11.49 -1.82
N LEU A 305 -15.05 -10.45 -2.29
CA LEU A 305 -15.14 -10.01 -3.69
C LEU A 305 -14.48 -10.99 -4.67
N LEU A 306 -13.47 -11.74 -4.21
CA LEU A 306 -12.74 -12.71 -5.01
C LEU A 306 -13.36 -14.12 -4.96
N SER A 307 -14.27 -14.37 -4.04
CA SER A 307 -14.96 -15.67 -3.92
C SER A 307 -16.30 -15.68 -4.62
#